data_5dea87a241c5fec4f49c21a8860faf24
#
_entry.id   5dea87a241c5fec4f49c21a8860faf24
#
_cell.length_a   1.000
_cell.length_b   1.000
_cell.length_c   1.000
_cell.angle_alpha   90.00
_cell.angle_beta   90.00
_cell.angle_gamma   90.00
#
_symmetry.space_group_name_H-M   'P 1'
#
loop_
_entity.id
_entity.type
_entity.pdbx_description
1 polymer ?
#
loop_
_entity_poly.entity_id
_entity_poly.type
_entity_poly.pdbx_seq_one_letter_code
_entity_poly.pdbx_strand_id
1 'polypeptide(L)'
;MSKILELREKRAKVWDAAKAFLDSKRGGDGLLSAEDTETYEKMEADVVALGKEIERLERQAVIDLELSKATSSPITNTPSKHAEDK
;
A
#
# COMPACT_ATOMS: atom_id res chain seq x y z
N MET A 1 -2.87 -7.19 -15.53
CA MET A 1 -1.99 -6.54 -14.54
C MET A 1 -2.64 -6.60 -13.18
N SER A 2 -1.86 -6.84 -12.14
CA SER A 2 -2.43 -6.96 -10.79
C SER A 2 -2.79 -5.59 -10.24
N LYS A 3 -3.78 -5.56 -9.37
CA LYS A 3 -4.20 -4.33 -8.71
C LYS A 3 -3.06 -3.73 -7.90
N ILE A 4 -2.29 -4.59 -7.24
CA ILE A 4 -1.15 -4.15 -6.42
C ILE A 4 -0.13 -3.42 -7.29
N LEU A 5 0.20 -3.99 -8.43
CA LEU A 5 1.17 -3.37 -9.34
C LEU A 5 0.67 -2.03 -9.86
N GLU A 6 -0.60 -1.97 -10.24
CA GLU A 6 -1.20 -0.72 -10.69
C GLU A 6 -1.11 0.37 -9.64
N LEU A 7 -1.40 0.01 -8.39
CA LEU A 7 -1.36 0.98 -7.30
C LEU A 7 0.06 1.41 -6.98
N ARG A 8 1.02 0.48 -7.09
CA ARG A 8 2.42 0.83 -6.88
C ARG A 8 2.90 1.84 -7.92
N GLU A 9 2.51 1.63 -9.17
CA GLU A 9 2.87 2.55 -10.24
C GLU A 9 2.23 3.91 -10.03
N LYS A 10 0.97 3.92 -9.65
CA LYS A 10 0.27 5.16 -9.38
C LYS A 10 0.91 5.93 -8.23
N ARG A 11 1.26 5.19 -7.16
CA ARG A 11 1.90 5.79 -6.00
C ARG A 11 3.23 6.43 -6.37
N ALA A 12 4.03 5.74 -7.18
CA ALA A 12 5.31 6.27 -7.62
C ALA A 12 5.14 7.54 -8.44
N LYS A 13 4.15 7.57 -9.32
CA LYS A 13 3.90 8.75 -10.15
C LYS A 13 3.47 9.95 -9.30
N VAL A 14 2.60 9.70 -8.33
CA VAL A 14 2.15 10.78 -7.44
C VAL A 14 3.33 11.31 -6.62
N TRP A 15 4.17 10.41 -6.13
CA TRP A 15 5.33 10.82 -5.36
C TRP A 15 6.33 11.62 -6.20
N ASP A 16 6.57 11.18 -7.44
CA ASP A 16 7.45 11.91 -8.33
C ASP A 16 6.91 13.32 -8.60
N ALA A 17 5.60 13.42 -8.80
CA ALA A 17 4.98 14.73 -9.01
C ALA A 17 5.10 15.60 -7.76
N ALA A 18 4.95 15.00 -6.57
CA ALA A 18 5.06 15.74 -5.31
C ALA A 18 6.47 16.28 -5.13
N LYS A 19 7.48 15.45 -5.43
CA LYS A 19 8.88 15.91 -5.32
C LYS A 19 9.17 17.03 -6.31
N ALA A 20 8.69 16.88 -7.54
CA ALA A 20 8.89 17.92 -8.55
C ALA A 20 8.20 19.22 -8.14
N PHE A 21 7.02 19.11 -7.56
CA PHE A 21 6.29 20.28 -7.07
C PHE A 21 7.11 20.99 -5.99
N LEU A 22 7.63 20.23 -5.03
CA LEU A 22 8.46 20.81 -3.97
C LEU A 22 9.65 21.58 -4.56
N ASP A 23 10.36 20.94 -5.47
CA ASP A 23 11.55 21.56 -6.05
C ASP A 23 11.21 22.83 -6.82
N SER A 24 10.11 22.84 -7.54
CA SER A 24 9.74 23.95 -8.39
C SER A 24 9.14 25.13 -7.62
N LYS A 25 8.64 24.88 -6.41
CA LYS A 25 7.92 25.91 -5.65
C LYS A 25 8.70 26.48 -4.48
N ARG A 26 9.89 25.92 -4.19
CA ARG A 26 10.70 26.47 -3.10
C ARG A 26 11.17 27.87 -3.44
N GLY A 27 11.04 28.76 -2.47
CA GLY A 27 11.51 30.11 -2.64
C GLY A 27 13.01 30.24 -2.44
N GLY A 28 13.52 31.45 -2.53
CA GLY A 28 14.96 31.71 -2.33
C GLY A 28 15.43 31.35 -0.94
N ASP A 29 14.52 31.33 0.03
CA ASP A 29 14.86 30.95 1.41
C ASP A 29 14.70 29.44 1.64
N GLY A 30 14.36 28.68 0.60
CA GLY A 30 14.19 27.25 0.71
C GLY A 30 12.85 26.81 1.28
N LEU A 31 11.94 27.72 1.49
CA LEU A 31 10.66 27.44 2.11
C LEU A 31 9.52 27.54 1.08
N LEU A 32 8.45 26.78 1.35
CA LEU A 32 7.25 26.85 0.54
C LEU A 32 6.31 27.90 1.12
N SER A 33 5.48 28.50 0.27
CA SER A 33 4.41 29.36 0.75
C SER A 33 3.38 28.48 1.48
N ALA A 34 2.50 29.12 2.25
CA ALA A 34 1.45 28.38 2.96
C ALA A 34 0.54 27.64 1.98
N GLU A 35 0.24 28.27 0.87
CA GLU A 35 -0.63 27.69 -0.16
C GLU A 35 0.06 26.47 -0.80
N ASP A 36 1.33 26.61 -1.12
CA ASP A 36 2.08 25.51 -1.73
C ASP A 36 2.29 24.37 -0.76
N THR A 37 2.49 24.67 0.52
CA THR A 37 2.61 23.66 1.56
C THR A 37 1.33 22.83 1.63
N GLU A 38 0.20 23.47 1.59
CA GLU A 38 -1.10 22.79 1.63
C GLU A 38 -1.27 21.86 0.44
N THR A 39 -0.88 22.34 -0.74
CA THR A 39 -0.98 21.54 -1.96
C THR A 39 -0.08 20.32 -1.87
N TYR A 40 1.17 20.52 -1.41
CA TYR A 40 2.09 19.40 -1.26
C TYR A 40 1.58 18.37 -0.27
N GLU A 41 1.02 18.84 0.85
CA GLU A 41 0.52 17.91 1.88
C GLU A 41 -0.61 17.05 1.35
N LYS A 42 -1.44 17.59 0.46
CA LYS A 42 -2.47 16.77 -0.19
C LYS A 42 -1.88 15.70 -1.06
N MET A 43 -0.81 16.02 -1.80
CA MET A 43 -0.12 15.02 -2.61
C MET A 43 0.50 13.95 -1.73
N GLU A 44 1.12 14.35 -0.64
CA GLU A 44 1.72 13.41 0.30
C GLU A 44 0.67 12.51 0.91
N ALA A 45 -0.50 13.06 1.24
CA ALA A 45 -1.59 12.27 1.78
C ALA A 45 -2.06 11.21 0.78
N ASP A 46 -2.06 11.54 -0.51
CA ASP A 46 -2.41 10.57 -1.54
C ASP A 46 -1.40 9.43 -1.59
N VAL A 47 -0.11 9.76 -1.48
CA VAL A 47 0.94 8.75 -1.46
C VAL A 47 0.76 7.81 -0.27
N VAL A 48 0.46 8.37 0.90
CA VAL A 48 0.23 7.59 2.10
C VAL A 48 -0.99 6.70 1.96
N ALA A 49 -2.08 7.26 1.43
CA ALA A 49 -3.32 6.50 1.24
C ALA A 49 -3.12 5.33 0.28
N LEU A 50 -2.39 5.57 -0.82
CA LEU A 50 -2.08 4.52 -1.77
C LEU A 50 -1.21 3.44 -1.14
N GLY A 51 -0.25 3.86 -0.31
CA GLY A 51 0.59 2.91 0.41
C GLY A 51 -0.19 2.02 1.33
N LYS A 52 -1.15 2.59 2.06
CA LYS A 52 -2.01 1.81 2.97
C LYS A 52 -2.87 0.81 2.21
N GLU A 53 -3.38 1.21 1.06
CA GLU A 53 -4.20 0.31 0.26
C GLU A 53 -3.36 -0.83 -0.30
N ILE A 54 -2.14 -0.54 -0.74
CA ILE A 54 -1.21 -1.57 -1.21
C ILE A 54 -0.95 -2.57 -0.09
N GLU A 55 -0.66 -2.09 1.12
CA GLU A 55 -0.41 -2.97 2.26
C GLU A 55 -1.62 -3.85 2.56
N ARG A 56 -2.81 -3.26 2.49
CA ARG A 56 -4.04 -4.02 2.74
C ARG A 56 -4.20 -5.14 1.73
N LEU A 57 -3.98 -4.85 0.45
CA LEU A 57 -4.10 -5.86 -0.60
C LEU A 57 -3.04 -6.94 -0.45
N GLU A 58 -1.82 -6.55 -0.06
CA GLU A 58 -0.76 -7.52 0.16
C GLU A 58 -1.08 -8.45 1.32
N ARG A 59 -1.60 -7.90 2.42
CA ARG A 59 -2.02 -8.73 3.55
C ARG A 59 -3.16 -9.66 3.16
N GLN A 60 -4.10 -9.14 2.36
CA GLN A 60 -5.22 -9.93 1.89
C GLN A 60 -4.75 -11.12 1.07
N ALA A 61 -3.76 -10.88 0.20
CA ALA A 61 -3.20 -11.95 -0.63
C ALA A 61 -2.52 -13.02 0.22
N VAL A 62 -1.80 -12.59 1.25
CA VAL A 62 -1.14 -13.54 2.16
C VAL A 62 -2.18 -14.37 2.91
N ILE A 63 -3.21 -13.73 3.42
CA ILE A 63 -4.27 -14.45 4.15
C ILE A 63 -4.99 -15.41 3.23
N ASP A 64 -5.31 -14.98 2.01
CA ASP A 64 -5.94 -15.86 1.03
C ASP A 64 -5.09 -17.09 0.74
N LEU A 65 -3.78 -16.87 0.62
CA LEU A 65 -2.87 -17.98 0.36
C LEU A 65 -2.83 -18.95 1.53
N GLU A 66 -2.79 -18.43 2.75
CA GLU A 66 -2.78 -19.27 3.94
C GLU A 66 -4.06 -20.07 4.06
N LEU A 67 -5.20 -19.44 3.83
CA LEU A 67 -6.48 -20.13 3.91
C LEU A 67 -6.63 -21.15 2.80
N SER A 68 -6.11 -20.84 1.63
CA SER A 68 -6.13 -21.78 0.51
C SER A 68 -5.33 -23.02 0.84
N LYS A 69 -4.17 -22.87 1.48
CA LYS A 69 -3.36 -24.00 1.89
C LYS A 69 -4.09 -24.84 2.93
N ALA A 70 -4.73 -24.17 3.90
CA ALA A 70 -5.45 -24.86 4.94
C ALA A 70 -6.59 -25.69 4.38
N THR A 71 -7.29 -25.16 3.37
CA THR A 71 -8.43 -25.89 2.78
C THR A 71 -7.97 -26.96 1.81
N SER A 72 -6.81 -26.81 1.21
CA SER A 72 -6.31 -27.79 0.27
C SER A 72 -5.55 -28.92 0.94
N SER A 73 -5.13 -28.72 2.18
CA SER A 73 -4.49 -29.80 2.96
C SER A 73 -5.49 -30.89 3.23
N PRO A 74 -5.13 -32.15 2.96
CA PRO A 74 -6.01 -33.24 3.38
C PRO A 74 -6.13 -33.18 4.88
N ILE A 75 -7.33 -33.25 5.35
CA ILE A 75 -7.56 -33.26 6.78
C ILE A 75 -7.33 -34.66 7.26
N THR A 76 -6.21 -34.98 7.43
CA THR A 76 -5.82 -36.33 7.81
C THR A 76 -5.54 -36.35 9.28
N ASN A 77 -5.91 -35.59 8.59
CA ASN A 77 -5.75 -35.42 9.52
C ASN A 77 -5.83 -35.08 10.34
N THR A 78 -5.96 -35.02 10.22
CA THR A 78 -6.13 -34.63 10.96
C THR A 78 -6.41 -34.12 11.62
N PRO A 79 -6.59 -34.43 11.95
CA PRO A 79 -6.87 -33.97 12.66
C PRO A 79 -7.04 -33.23 13.10
N SER A 80 -7.19 -33.25 12.97
CA SER A 80 -7.20 -32.75 13.50
C SER A 80 -7.49 -31.94 13.85
N LYS A 81 -7.69 -32.03 13.95
CA LYS A 81 -7.92 -31.62 14.38
C LYS A 81 -7.94 -31.02 14.71
N HIS A 82 -8.27 -31.28 14.86
CA HIS A 82 -8.43 -30.99 15.32
C HIS A 82 -8.25 -30.61 15.58
N ALA A 83 -7.77 -30.83 15.16
CA ALA A 83 -7.60 -30.87 15.49
C ALA A 83 -7.74 -30.36 15.76
N GLU A 84 -8.10 -30.55 15.86
CA GLU A 84 -8.20 -30.49 16.15
C GLU A 84 -8.13 -30.10 16.39
N ASP A 85 -8.19 -30.36 16.35
CA ASP A 85 -8.28 -30.43 16.60
C ASP A 85 -8.18 -30.05 16.94
N LYS A 86 -7.69 -30.01 16.74
CA LYS A 86 -7.68 -30.15 17.03
C LYS A 86 -7.72 -30.02 17.31
#